data_9ea4d996c1225796ac1380066aa140e3
#
_entry.id   9ea4d996c1225796ac1380066aa140e3
#
_cell.length_a   1.000
_cell.length_b   1.000
_cell.length_c   1.000
_cell.angle_alpha   90.00
_cell.angle_beta   90.00
_cell.angle_gamma   90.00
#
_symmetry.space_group_name_H-M   'P 1'
#
loop_
_entity.id
_entity.type
_entity.pdbx_description
1 polymer ?
#
loop_
_entity_poly.entity_id
_entity_poly.type
_entity_poly.pdbx_seq_one_letter_code
_entity_poly.pdbx_strand_id
1 'polypeptide(L)'
;INKLDPFILRNIDWVFFSSKNAIEYFFKLDPLLSKKVKFGVLGRGSEDALRRHGKLADFNGEEEGIDTKDIATEFAKLANGSNVLFPSAKGSLKTIQKALSGDTRIVELTVYETVSEDNVAQSLAEVLIFTSPSNVDSYFAENLLEPDQQVICIGKTTGQKFDEMGVKYTLPFSPDEMGLAEAVFALDY
;
A
#
# COMPACT_ATOMS: atom_id res chain seq x y z
N ILE A 1 -15.54 -2.89 -11.76
CA ILE A 1 -14.56 -3.98 -11.56
C ILE A 1 -14.55 -4.76 -12.87
N ASN A 2 -13.45 -4.70 -13.60
CA ASN A 2 -13.30 -5.45 -14.85
C ASN A 2 -13.33 -6.96 -14.51
N LYS A 3 -14.18 -7.73 -15.21
CA LYS A 3 -14.13 -9.19 -15.13
C LYS A 3 -12.72 -9.64 -15.55
N LEU A 4 -12.06 -10.40 -14.70
CA LEU A 4 -10.80 -11.04 -15.03
C LEU A 4 -11.00 -11.91 -16.28
N ASP A 5 -10.30 -11.58 -17.36
CA ASP A 5 -10.26 -12.44 -18.53
C ASP A 5 -9.42 -13.69 -18.22
N PRO A 6 -10.03 -14.89 -18.18
CA PRO A 6 -9.28 -16.12 -17.88
C PRO A 6 -8.12 -16.38 -18.87
N PHE A 7 -8.19 -15.80 -20.08
CA PHE A 7 -7.14 -15.96 -21.08
C PHE A 7 -5.87 -15.20 -20.69
N ILE A 8 -6.01 -14.01 -20.05
CA ILE A 8 -4.88 -13.22 -19.56
C ILE A 8 -4.15 -14.00 -18.47
N LEU A 9 -4.86 -14.63 -17.54
CA LEU A 9 -4.29 -15.33 -16.38
C LEU A 9 -3.51 -16.59 -16.74
N ARG A 10 -3.80 -17.23 -17.89
CA ARG A 10 -3.11 -18.47 -18.30
C ARG A 10 -1.63 -18.28 -18.63
N ASN A 11 -1.25 -17.07 -19.03
CA ASN A 11 0.10 -16.74 -19.50
C ASN A 11 0.87 -15.88 -18.51
N ILE A 12 0.41 -15.75 -17.27
CA ILE A 12 1.09 -15.00 -16.22
C ILE A 12 2.14 -15.89 -15.56
N ASP A 13 3.36 -15.36 -15.44
CA ASP A 13 4.48 -15.98 -14.74
C ASP A 13 4.57 -15.48 -13.30
N TRP A 14 4.29 -14.20 -13.08
CA TRP A 14 4.32 -13.55 -11.78
C TRP A 14 3.05 -12.76 -11.51
N VAL A 15 2.61 -12.77 -10.24
CA VAL A 15 1.66 -11.79 -9.69
C VAL A 15 2.38 -11.00 -8.62
N PHE A 16 2.53 -9.69 -8.80
CA PHE A 16 3.18 -8.81 -7.82
C PHE A 16 2.18 -7.92 -7.11
N PHE A 17 2.23 -7.93 -5.79
CA PHE A 17 1.36 -7.12 -4.93
C PHE A 17 2.14 -6.06 -4.17
N SER A 18 1.79 -4.81 -4.35
CA SER A 18 2.36 -3.68 -3.61
C SER A 18 1.58 -3.31 -2.34
N SER A 19 0.47 -4.00 -2.04
CA SER A 19 -0.31 -3.76 -0.83
C SER A 19 -1.15 -4.98 -0.42
N LYS A 20 -1.41 -5.09 0.90
CA LYS A 20 -2.32 -6.10 1.45
C LYS A 20 -3.74 -6.01 0.86
N ASN A 21 -4.24 -4.81 0.62
CA ASN A 21 -5.57 -4.61 0.03
C ASN A 21 -5.65 -5.17 -1.39
N ALA A 22 -4.59 -5.00 -2.21
CA ALA A 22 -4.57 -5.57 -3.55
C ALA A 22 -4.69 -7.10 -3.52
N ILE A 23 -4.09 -7.77 -2.54
CA ILE A 23 -4.20 -9.21 -2.32
C ILE A 23 -5.64 -9.59 -2.00
N GLU A 24 -6.23 -8.94 -0.99
CA GLU A 24 -7.59 -9.25 -0.53
C GLU A 24 -8.62 -9.08 -1.66
N TYR A 25 -8.56 -7.98 -2.42
CA TYR A 25 -9.48 -7.74 -3.52
C TYR A 25 -9.21 -8.62 -4.74
N PHE A 26 -7.96 -8.98 -5.01
CA PHE A 26 -7.62 -9.89 -6.09
C PHE A 26 -8.17 -11.29 -5.86
N PHE A 27 -7.97 -11.85 -4.68
CA PHE A 27 -8.47 -13.20 -4.37
C PHE A 27 -10.00 -13.25 -4.20
N LYS A 28 -10.67 -12.15 -3.87
CA LYS A 28 -12.15 -12.06 -3.93
C LYS A 28 -12.71 -12.26 -5.35
N LEU A 29 -11.89 -12.06 -6.39
CA LEU A 29 -12.29 -12.31 -7.78
C LEU A 29 -12.20 -13.79 -8.18
N ASP A 30 -11.78 -14.67 -7.27
CA ASP A 30 -11.55 -16.10 -7.49
C ASP A 30 -10.71 -16.41 -8.76
N PRO A 31 -9.46 -15.89 -8.83
CA PRO A 31 -8.65 -15.96 -10.05
C PRO A 31 -8.16 -17.38 -10.32
N LEU A 32 -8.41 -17.89 -11.52
CA LEU A 32 -7.90 -19.18 -11.97
C LEU A 32 -6.44 -19.04 -12.43
N LEU A 33 -5.50 -19.20 -11.49
CA LEU A 33 -4.07 -19.13 -11.74
C LEU A 33 -3.46 -20.52 -12.04
N SER A 34 -2.43 -20.54 -12.89
CA SER A 34 -1.60 -21.71 -13.06
C SER A 34 -0.87 -22.05 -11.77
N LYS A 35 -0.64 -23.35 -11.47
CA LYS A 35 0.17 -23.80 -10.33
C LYS A 35 1.64 -23.33 -10.38
N LYS A 36 2.11 -22.87 -11.55
CA LYS A 36 3.47 -22.39 -11.77
C LYS A 36 3.64 -20.89 -11.52
N VAL A 37 2.54 -20.15 -11.29
CA VAL A 37 2.60 -18.71 -11.04
C VAL A 37 3.33 -18.45 -9.75
N LYS A 38 4.30 -17.56 -9.82
CA LYS A 38 5.07 -17.05 -8.68
C LYS A 38 4.43 -15.79 -8.13
N PHE A 39 4.64 -15.55 -6.84
CA PHE A 39 4.10 -14.38 -6.14
C PHE A 39 5.22 -13.48 -5.62
N GLY A 40 5.16 -12.21 -5.97
CA GLY A 40 6.00 -11.17 -5.39
C GLY A 40 5.18 -10.24 -4.48
N VAL A 41 5.78 -9.83 -3.37
CA VAL A 41 5.19 -8.86 -2.42
C VAL A 41 6.18 -7.77 -2.09
N LEU A 42 5.68 -6.58 -1.76
CA LEU A 42 6.51 -5.44 -1.41
C LEU A 42 7.12 -5.58 0.00
N GLY A 43 6.39 -6.20 0.95
CA GLY A 43 6.85 -6.33 2.31
C GLY A 43 5.99 -7.29 3.15
N ARG A 44 6.38 -7.43 4.44
CA ARG A 44 5.84 -8.42 5.39
C ARG A 44 4.31 -8.38 5.53
N GLY A 45 3.72 -7.18 5.66
CA GLY A 45 2.27 -7.07 5.79
C GLY A 45 1.51 -7.61 4.56
N SER A 46 2.11 -7.52 3.36
CA SER A 46 1.57 -8.13 2.14
C SER A 46 1.84 -9.65 2.11
N GLU A 47 2.97 -10.10 2.62
CA GLU A 47 3.27 -11.54 2.73
C GLU A 47 2.28 -12.25 3.65
N ASP A 48 1.99 -11.67 4.81
CA ASP A 48 1.02 -12.21 5.76
C ASP A 48 -0.39 -12.27 5.16
N ALA A 49 -0.78 -11.25 4.39
CA ALA A 49 -2.03 -11.27 3.64
C ALA A 49 -2.05 -12.41 2.62
N LEU A 50 -0.96 -12.61 1.87
CA LEU A 50 -0.85 -13.67 0.88
C LEU A 50 -0.95 -15.07 1.51
N ARG A 51 -0.31 -15.27 2.67
CA ARG A 51 -0.37 -16.52 3.45
C ARG A 51 -1.79 -16.87 3.90
N ARG A 52 -2.62 -15.88 4.25
CA ARG A 52 -4.05 -16.13 4.58
C ARG A 52 -4.85 -16.72 3.41
N HIS A 53 -4.41 -16.48 2.18
CA HIS A 53 -4.97 -17.10 0.97
C HIS A 53 -4.28 -18.42 0.57
N GLY A 54 -3.46 -19.00 1.47
CA GLY A 54 -2.78 -20.28 1.23
C GLY A 54 -1.69 -20.20 0.16
N LYS A 55 -1.10 -19.00 -0.06
CA LYS A 55 -0.01 -18.78 -1.00
C LYS A 55 1.25 -18.35 -0.26
N LEU A 56 2.42 -18.68 -0.86
CA LEU A 56 3.71 -18.25 -0.38
C LEU A 56 4.30 -17.23 -1.35
N ALA A 57 5.04 -16.26 -0.84
CA ALA A 57 5.80 -15.34 -1.66
C ALA A 57 7.09 -16.03 -2.15
N ASP A 58 7.35 -15.94 -3.46
CA ASP A 58 8.61 -16.33 -4.08
C ASP A 58 9.60 -15.15 -4.08
N PHE A 59 9.11 -13.93 -3.86
CA PHE A 59 9.89 -12.71 -3.69
C PHE A 59 9.22 -11.84 -2.61
N ASN A 60 9.99 -11.43 -1.61
CA ASN A 60 9.59 -10.44 -0.62
C ASN A 60 10.62 -9.30 -0.63
N GLY A 61 10.17 -8.07 -0.90
CA GLY A 61 11.03 -6.90 -1.00
C GLY A 61 11.50 -6.34 0.34
N GLU A 62 10.95 -6.81 1.47
CA GLU A 62 11.29 -6.29 2.78
C GLU A 62 12.58 -6.93 3.29
N GLU A 63 13.70 -6.24 3.00
CA GLU A 63 14.91 -6.30 3.83
C GLU A 63 15.01 -4.96 4.55
N GLU A 64 15.37 -4.95 5.84
CA GLU A 64 15.51 -3.72 6.63
C GLU A 64 16.45 -2.73 5.93
N GLY A 65 15.93 -1.54 5.63
CA GLY A 65 16.69 -0.43 5.05
C GLY A 65 16.70 -0.33 3.53
N ILE A 66 16.02 -1.22 2.80
CA ILE A 66 15.88 -1.14 1.34
C ILE A 66 14.67 -0.26 0.98
N ASP A 67 14.88 0.73 0.13
CA ASP A 67 13.78 1.55 -0.37
C ASP A 67 13.00 0.85 -1.52
N THR A 68 11.84 1.39 -1.88
CA THR A 68 10.99 0.80 -2.92
C THR A 68 11.67 0.73 -4.30
N LYS A 69 12.67 1.58 -4.57
CA LYS A 69 13.41 1.57 -5.85
C LYS A 69 14.40 0.41 -5.90
N ASP A 70 15.05 0.11 -4.78
CA ASP A 70 15.96 -1.02 -4.67
C ASP A 70 15.17 -2.33 -4.80
N ILE A 71 14.04 -2.45 -4.13
CA ILE A 71 13.11 -3.57 -4.26
C ILE A 71 12.68 -3.75 -5.73
N ALA A 72 12.33 -2.66 -6.40
CA ALA A 72 11.95 -2.69 -7.81
C ALA A 72 13.08 -3.19 -8.72
N THR A 73 14.32 -2.79 -8.43
CA THR A 73 15.51 -3.21 -9.17
C THR A 73 15.80 -4.70 -8.97
N GLU A 74 15.69 -5.20 -7.73
CA GLU A 74 15.89 -6.62 -7.45
C GLU A 74 14.80 -7.48 -8.09
N PHE A 75 13.54 -7.06 -7.97
CA PHE A 75 12.44 -7.78 -8.63
C PHE A 75 12.58 -7.78 -10.16
N ALA A 76 13.04 -6.68 -10.75
CA ALA A 76 13.24 -6.59 -12.21
C ALA A 76 14.23 -7.63 -12.73
N LYS A 77 15.28 -7.97 -11.97
CA LYS A 77 16.24 -9.03 -12.33
C LYS A 77 15.56 -10.40 -12.40
N LEU A 78 14.65 -10.70 -11.46
CA LEU A 78 13.94 -11.97 -11.40
C LEU A 78 12.82 -12.08 -12.42
N ALA A 79 12.16 -10.97 -12.75
CA ALA A 79 11.01 -10.92 -13.64
C ALA A 79 11.38 -10.68 -15.11
N ASN A 80 12.68 -10.56 -15.43
CA ASN A 80 13.14 -10.30 -16.79
C ASN A 80 12.59 -11.34 -17.79
N GLY A 81 12.01 -10.89 -18.89
CA GLY A 81 11.39 -11.74 -19.91
C GLY A 81 10.08 -12.42 -19.52
N SER A 82 9.51 -12.10 -18.36
CA SER A 82 8.28 -12.70 -17.82
C SER A 82 7.04 -11.85 -18.09
N ASN A 83 5.86 -12.47 -17.99
CA ASN A 83 4.58 -11.78 -17.94
C ASN A 83 4.21 -11.54 -16.48
N VAL A 84 4.16 -10.29 -16.06
CA VAL A 84 3.91 -9.90 -14.66
C VAL A 84 2.55 -9.21 -14.54
N LEU A 85 1.65 -9.77 -13.73
CA LEU A 85 0.38 -9.17 -13.37
C LEU A 85 0.54 -8.31 -12.12
N PHE A 86 0.03 -7.09 -12.17
CA PHE A 86 -0.01 -6.13 -11.08
C PHE A 86 -1.45 -5.81 -10.66
N PRO A 87 -2.05 -6.57 -9.74
CA PRO A 87 -3.29 -6.15 -9.10
C PRO A 87 -3.00 -4.94 -8.21
N SER A 88 -3.74 -3.85 -8.41
CA SER A 88 -3.47 -2.58 -7.71
C SER A 88 -4.73 -1.73 -7.54
N ALA A 89 -4.60 -0.68 -6.71
CA ALA A 89 -5.61 0.37 -6.62
C ALA A 89 -5.66 1.19 -7.92
N LYS A 90 -6.81 1.74 -8.23
CA LYS A 90 -6.91 2.85 -9.19
C LYS A 90 -6.05 4.02 -8.69
N GLY A 91 -5.22 4.58 -9.57
CA GLY A 91 -4.31 5.69 -9.20
C GLY A 91 -3.01 5.26 -8.49
N SER A 92 -2.68 3.97 -8.42
CA SER A 92 -1.39 3.49 -7.89
C SER A 92 -0.19 4.18 -8.56
N LEU A 93 0.88 4.46 -7.78
CA LEU A 93 2.12 5.13 -8.24
C LEU A 93 2.94 4.31 -9.24
N LYS A 94 2.73 2.99 -9.31
CA LYS A 94 3.37 2.05 -10.24
C LYS A 94 4.90 2.06 -10.17
N THR A 95 5.47 2.23 -8.98
CA THR A 95 6.92 2.34 -8.78
C THR A 95 7.65 1.10 -9.25
N ILE A 96 7.14 -0.09 -8.89
CA ILE A 96 7.74 -1.37 -9.30
C ILE A 96 7.67 -1.54 -10.82
N GLN A 97 6.49 -1.29 -11.42
CA GLN A 97 6.28 -1.43 -12.87
C GLN A 97 7.23 -0.56 -13.68
N LYS A 98 7.51 0.66 -13.21
CA LYS A 98 8.40 1.63 -13.88
C LYS A 98 9.85 1.18 -13.93
N ALA A 99 10.26 0.28 -13.04
CA ALA A 99 11.62 -0.26 -12.99
C ALA A 99 11.81 -1.50 -13.88
N LEU A 100 10.73 -2.12 -14.36
CA LEU A 100 10.83 -3.29 -15.22
C LEU A 100 11.30 -2.91 -16.61
N SER A 101 12.21 -3.70 -17.16
CA SER A 101 12.78 -3.48 -18.49
C SER A 101 11.86 -3.91 -19.62
N GLY A 102 12.20 -3.52 -20.89
CA GLY A 102 11.38 -3.70 -22.07
C GLY A 102 11.03 -5.15 -22.45
N ASP A 103 11.75 -6.14 -21.96
CA ASP A 103 11.47 -7.56 -22.22
C ASP A 103 10.41 -8.16 -21.27
N THR A 104 10.03 -7.43 -20.23
CA THR A 104 8.99 -7.83 -19.28
C THR A 104 7.63 -7.30 -19.72
N ARG A 105 6.67 -8.20 -19.92
CA ARG A 105 5.30 -7.81 -20.25
C ARG A 105 4.53 -7.48 -18.97
N ILE A 106 4.15 -6.23 -18.84
CA ILE A 106 3.35 -5.73 -17.71
C ILE A 106 1.86 -5.85 -18.04
N VAL A 107 1.12 -6.52 -17.15
CA VAL A 107 -0.34 -6.59 -17.18
C VAL A 107 -0.88 -5.91 -15.93
N GLU A 108 -1.62 -4.83 -16.10
CA GLU A 108 -2.22 -4.09 -14.99
C GLU A 108 -3.66 -4.51 -14.77
N LEU A 109 -4.03 -4.70 -13.51
CA LEU A 109 -5.39 -5.01 -13.10
C LEU A 109 -5.80 -4.10 -11.94
N THR A 110 -6.75 -3.22 -12.18
CA THR A 110 -7.37 -2.46 -11.11
C THR A 110 -8.37 -3.34 -10.36
N VAL A 111 -8.07 -3.64 -9.09
CA VAL A 111 -8.89 -4.52 -8.24
C VAL A 111 -9.72 -3.75 -7.22
N TYR A 112 -9.35 -2.53 -6.89
CA TYR A 112 -10.12 -1.65 -5.99
C TYR A 112 -9.84 -0.17 -6.29
N GLU A 113 -10.68 0.67 -5.75
CA GLU A 113 -10.52 2.14 -5.75
C GLU A 113 -10.72 2.62 -4.32
N THR A 114 -9.84 3.50 -3.86
CA THR A 114 -10.04 4.24 -2.62
C THR A 114 -10.81 5.50 -2.98
N VAL A 115 -11.96 5.67 -2.38
CA VAL A 115 -12.77 6.89 -2.51
C VAL A 115 -12.77 7.62 -1.16
N SER A 116 -12.77 8.94 -1.21
CA SER A 116 -13.00 9.73 -0.01
C SER A 116 -14.42 9.49 0.48
N GLU A 117 -14.59 9.41 1.79
CA GLU A 117 -15.92 9.39 2.39
C GLU A 117 -16.37 10.83 2.58
N ASP A 118 -17.57 11.14 2.08
CA ASP A 118 -18.21 12.43 2.30
C ASP A 118 -18.85 12.45 3.70
N ASN A 119 -18.92 13.61 4.31
CA ASN A 119 -19.50 13.83 5.65
C ASN A 119 -18.73 13.13 6.80
N VAL A 120 -17.41 13.23 6.80
CA VAL A 120 -16.59 12.79 7.93
C VAL A 120 -16.88 13.68 9.14
N ALA A 121 -17.41 13.11 10.21
CA ALA A 121 -17.74 13.86 11.40
C ALA A 121 -16.49 14.45 12.08
N GLN A 122 -16.60 15.67 12.61
CA GLN A 122 -15.57 16.28 13.47
C GLN A 122 -15.26 15.35 14.65
N SER A 123 -14.00 15.01 14.85
CA SER A 123 -13.57 14.21 16.00
C SER A 123 -13.41 15.10 17.24
N LEU A 124 -13.88 14.59 18.39
CA LEU A 124 -13.65 15.20 19.71
C LEU A 124 -12.44 14.58 20.42
N ALA A 125 -11.70 13.68 19.77
CA ALA A 125 -10.52 13.05 20.35
C ALA A 125 -9.38 14.07 20.48
N GLU A 126 -8.63 13.98 21.57
CA GLU A 126 -7.47 14.84 21.85
C GLU A 126 -6.29 14.54 20.91
N VAL A 127 -6.22 13.31 20.38
CA VAL A 127 -5.17 12.87 19.46
C VAL A 127 -5.80 12.36 18.17
N LEU A 128 -5.39 12.94 17.04
CA LEU A 128 -5.79 12.52 15.70
C LEU A 128 -4.64 11.77 15.05
N ILE A 129 -4.90 10.55 14.60
CA ILE A 129 -3.89 9.70 13.93
C ILE A 129 -4.21 9.55 12.46
N PHE A 130 -3.25 9.90 11.60
CA PHE A 130 -3.38 9.79 10.15
C PHE A 130 -2.39 8.79 9.57
N THR A 131 -2.93 7.78 8.88
CA THR A 131 -2.16 6.68 8.30
C THR A 131 -1.91 6.84 6.79
N SER A 132 -2.46 7.87 6.16
CA SER A 132 -2.21 8.18 4.75
C SER A 132 -2.50 9.65 4.43
N PRO A 133 -1.88 10.21 3.37
CA PRO A 133 -2.21 11.57 2.89
C PRO A 133 -3.70 11.74 2.55
N SER A 134 -4.34 10.70 1.98
CA SER A 134 -5.76 10.75 1.62
C SER A 134 -6.69 10.82 2.83
N ASN A 135 -6.28 10.23 3.98
CA ASN A 135 -7.04 10.40 5.24
C ASN A 135 -7.00 11.86 5.70
N VAL A 136 -5.85 12.53 5.57
CA VAL A 136 -5.71 13.96 5.89
C VAL A 136 -6.62 14.78 4.99
N ASP A 137 -6.52 14.59 3.67
CA ASP A 137 -7.33 15.32 2.70
C ASP A 137 -8.84 15.13 2.95
N SER A 138 -9.29 13.88 3.20
CA SER A 138 -10.70 13.59 3.47
C SER A 138 -11.19 14.23 4.78
N TYR A 139 -10.40 14.16 5.86
CA TYR A 139 -10.80 14.72 7.14
C TYR A 139 -10.89 16.24 7.09
N PHE A 140 -9.85 16.90 6.59
CA PHE A 140 -9.75 18.36 6.55
C PHE A 140 -10.50 19.01 5.37
N ALA A 141 -11.16 18.21 4.51
CA ALA A 141 -12.12 18.76 3.55
C ALA A 141 -13.32 19.44 4.23
N GLU A 142 -13.73 18.92 5.39
CA GLU A 142 -14.94 19.36 6.11
C GLU A 142 -14.71 19.71 7.59
N ASN A 143 -13.53 19.37 8.14
CA ASN A 143 -13.20 19.51 9.55
C ASN A 143 -12.03 20.46 9.78
N LEU A 144 -11.91 20.98 10.97
CA LEU A 144 -10.79 21.80 11.42
C LEU A 144 -10.05 21.09 12.56
N LEU A 145 -8.78 21.44 12.73
CA LEU A 145 -8.03 21.02 13.91
C LEU A 145 -8.41 21.96 15.08
N GLU A 146 -8.84 21.36 16.18
CA GLU A 146 -9.12 22.11 17.40
C GLU A 146 -7.78 22.46 18.09
N PRO A 147 -7.73 23.58 18.87
CA PRO A 147 -6.50 24.09 19.47
C PRO A 147 -5.76 23.09 20.37
N ASP A 148 -6.50 22.21 21.04
CA ASP A 148 -5.96 21.25 21.99
C ASP A 148 -5.71 19.86 21.39
N GLN A 149 -5.99 19.70 20.08
CA GLN A 149 -5.76 18.42 19.39
C GLN A 149 -4.31 18.29 18.96
N GLN A 150 -3.75 17.10 19.20
CA GLN A 150 -2.44 16.70 18.74
C GLN A 150 -2.55 15.79 17.53
N VAL A 151 -1.57 15.86 16.64
CA VAL A 151 -1.55 15.08 15.39
C VAL A 151 -0.39 14.12 15.39
N ILE A 152 -0.67 12.85 15.07
CA ILE A 152 0.33 11.83 14.79
C ILE A 152 0.16 11.33 13.34
N CYS A 153 1.24 11.28 12.58
CA CYS A 153 1.28 10.76 11.21
C CYS A 153 2.10 9.49 11.17
N ILE A 154 1.63 8.46 10.51
CA ILE A 154 2.34 7.18 10.37
C ILE A 154 3.74 7.32 9.74
N GLY A 155 3.95 8.30 8.90
CA GLY A 155 5.23 8.52 8.23
C GLY A 155 5.32 9.89 7.55
N LYS A 156 6.53 10.20 7.04
CA LYS A 156 6.87 11.50 6.46
C LYS A 156 5.95 11.92 5.30
N THR A 157 5.55 10.98 4.43
CA THR A 157 4.65 11.30 3.29
C THR A 157 3.29 11.82 3.76
N THR A 158 2.76 11.27 4.86
CA THR A 158 1.51 11.76 5.46
C THR A 158 1.76 13.10 6.17
N GLY A 159 2.90 13.22 6.86
CA GLY A 159 3.31 14.46 7.55
C GLY A 159 3.47 15.66 6.63
N GLN A 160 3.93 15.47 5.38
CA GLN A 160 4.05 16.54 4.39
C GLN A 160 2.75 17.32 4.17
N LYS A 161 1.58 16.66 4.31
CA LYS A 161 0.29 17.35 4.25
C LYS A 161 0.13 18.38 5.36
N PHE A 162 0.63 18.06 6.54
CA PHE A 162 0.58 18.97 7.69
C PHE A 162 1.63 20.09 7.60
N ASP A 163 2.79 19.81 6.98
CA ASP A 163 3.77 20.85 6.64
C ASP A 163 3.15 21.90 5.71
N GLU A 164 2.39 21.47 4.69
CA GLU A 164 1.66 22.36 3.77
C GLU A 164 0.59 23.22 4.49
N MET A 165 0.00 22.69 5.56
CA MET A 165 -1.01 23.37 6.39
C MET A 165 -0.42 24.20 7.52
N GLY A 166 0.90 24.13 7.76
CA GLY A 166 1.58 24.79 8.88
C GLY A 166 1.23 24.20 10.25
N VAL A 167 0.76 22.94 10.29
CA VAL A 167 0.34 22.22 11.49
C VAL A 167 1.48 21.35 12.00
N LYS A 168 1.73 21.37 13.31
CA LYS A 168 2.71 20.49 13.95
C LYS A 168 2.16 19.06 14.04
N TYR A 169 3.02 18.09 13.87
CA TYR A 169 2.70 16.66 13.99
C TYR A 169 3.86 15.88 14.60
N THR A 170 3.55 14.71 15.13
CA THR A 170 4.53 13.73 15.64
C THR A 170 4.64 12.55 14.68
N LEU A 171 5.86 12.06 14.47
CA LEU A 171 6.12 10.81 13.76
C LEU A 171 6.46 9.70 14.76
N PRO A 172 5.94 8.49 14.58
CA PRO A 172 6.34 7.33 15.37
C PRO A 172 7.78 6.92 15.04
N PHE A 173 8.40 6.15 15.92
CA PHE A 173 9.73 5.57 15.70
C PHE A 173 9.70 4.56 14.53
N SER A 174 8.65 3.71 14.47
CA SER A 174 8.39 2.81 13.35
C SER A 174 7.04 3.13 12.69
N PRO A 175 6.94 3.04 11.35
CA PRO A 175 5.72 3.40 10.62
C PRO A 175 4.71 2.23 10.59
N ASP A 176 4.37 1.71 11.76
CA ASP A 176 3.45 0.61 11.97
C ASP A 176 2.48 0.91 13.13
N GLU A 177 1.55 -0.01 13.38
CA GLU A 177 0.53 0.14 14.41
C GLU A 177 1.13 0.21 15.82
N MET A 178 2.22 -0.51 16.08
CA MET A 178 2.91 -0.49 17.37
C MET A 178 3.60 0.86 17.60
N GLY A 179 4.34 1.35 16.61
CA GLY A 179 4.98 2.67 16.68
C GLY A 179 3.97 3.80 16.86
N LEU A 180 2.79 3.72 16.21
CA LEU A 180 1.70 4.68 16.43
C LEU A 180 1.20 4.64 17.89
N ALA A 181 1.00 3.44 18.45
CA ALA A 181 0.59 3.30 19.84
C ALA A 181 1.64 3.88 20.81
N GLU A 182 2.93 3.58 20.59
CA GLU A 182 4.04 4.14 21.37
C GLU A 182 4.09 5.67 21.28
N ALA A 183 3.87 6.23 20.10
CA ALA A 183 3.83 7.68 19.91
C ALA A 183 2.68 8.35 20.69
N VAL A 184 1.51 7.70 20.78
CA VAL A 184 0.40 8.19 21.62
C VAL A 184 0.78 8.20 23.09
N PHE A 185 1.40 7.10 23.59
CA PHE A 185 1.83 7.00 24.99
C PHE A 185 2.95 7.99 25.36
N ALA A 186 3.74 8.43 24.37
CA ALA A 186 4.82 9.39 24.57
C ALA A 186 4.37 10.86 24.53
N LEU A 187 3.09 11.13 24.23
CA LEU A 187 2.56 12.50 24.31
C LEU A 187 2.46 12.93 25.78
N ASP A 188 3.03 14.08 26.08
CA ASP A 188 2.84 14.73 27.36
C ASP A 188 1.43 15.34 27.40
N TYR A 189 0.62 14.93 28.36
CA TYR A 189 -0.69 15.49 28.68
C TYR A 189 -0.58 16.57 29.74
#